data_7463ad19fb9731ffe23f43c2f92f9c97
#
_entry.id   7463ad19fb9731ffe23f43c2f92f9c97
#
_cell.length_a   1.000
_cell.length_b   1.000
_cell.length_c   1.000
_cell.angle_alpha   90.00
_cell.angle_beta   90.00
_cell.angle_gamma   90.00
#
_symmetry.space_group_name_H-M   'P 1'
#
loop_
_entity.id
_entity.type
_entity.pdbx_description
1 polymer ?
#
loop_
_entity_poly.entity_id
_entity_poly.type
_entity_poly.pdbx_seq_one_letter_code
_entity_poly.pdbx_strand_id
1 'polypeptide(L)'
;TAEELIEQAVADLGDEYIREGTVARHRSAVIEHGAILKGPVLLEANAFIASGAYIRGGVYLGAGCIVGPQCEVKTSFLFGGAKIAHLSFVGDSILGSGSNVEAGAIIANYRNERSGAAIRIAADHGVIETGATKFGVLLGDGARVGANAVIAPGALIAPGAIVPRLTLI
;
A
#
# COMPACT_ATOMS: atom_id res chain seq x y z
N THR A 1 8.98 -3.12 12.61
CA THR A 1 8.77 -3.18 11.14
C THR A 1 7.31 -3.39 10.80
N ALA A 2 6.92 -3.20 9.53
CA ALA A 2 5.55 -3.49 9.07
C ALA A 2 5.21 -4.98 9.26
N GLU A 3 6.18 -5.86 9.00
CA GLU A 3 6.02 -7.30 9.19
C GLU A 3 5.67 -7.63 10.64
N GLU A 4 6.43 -7.13 11.61
CA GLU A 4 6.19 -7.34 13.05
C GLU A 4 4.81 -6.83 13.48
N LEU A 5 4.39 -5.65 12.98
CA LEU A 5 3.07 -5.11 13.29
C LEU A 5 1.94 -6.00 12.77
N ILE A 6 2.07 -6.53 11.55
CA ILE A 6 1.08 -7.43 10.97
C ILE A 6 1.08 -8.78 11.71
N GLU A 7 2.23 -9.33 12.05
CA GLU A 7 2.32 -10.57 12.83
C GLU A 7 1.66 -10.45 14.20
N GLN A 8 1.87 -9.32 14.89
CA GLN A 8 1.20 -9.04 16.16
C GLN A 8 -0.31 -8.93 15.98
N ALA A 9 -0.79 -8.18 14.96
CA ALA A 9 -2.21 -8.06 14.69
C ALA A 9 -2.87 -9.40 14.37
N VAL A 10 -2.19 -10.26 13.62
CA VAL A 10 -2.69 -11.60 13.25
C VAL A 10 -2.82 -12.53 14.47
N ALA A 11 -1.98 -12.35 15.50
CA ALA A 11 -2.01 -13.21 16.69
C ALA A 11 -3.35 -13.12 17.45
N ASP A 12 -3.96 -11.95 17.48
CA ASP A 12 -5.16 -11.65 18.29
C ASP A 12 -6.49 -11.73 17.51
N LEU A 13 -6.46 -12.21 16.25
CA LEU A 13 -7.66 -12.30 15.40
C LEU A 13 -8.63 -13.39 15.85
N GLY A 14 -9.94 -13.10 15.81
CA GLY A 14 -11.02 -14.01 16.11
C GLY A 14 -11.33 -15.04 15.01
N ASP A 15 -12.39 -15.81 15.22
CA ASP A 15 -12.81 -16.93 14.35
C ASP A 15 -13.33 -16.47 12.98
N GLU A 16 -13.58 -15.19 12.78
CA GLU A 16 -13.97 -14.61 11.51
C GLU A 16 -12.81 -14.54 10.50
N TYR A 17 -11.58 -14.86 10.93
CA TYR A 17 -10.42 -14.91 10.05
C TYR A 17 -9.99 -16.35 9.74
N ILE A 18 -9.55 -16.52 8.49
CA ILE A 18 -8.90 -17.74 8.00
C ILE A 18 -7.40 -17.45 7.94
N ARG A 19 -6.60 -18.35 8.50
CA ARG A 19 -5.12 -18.22 8.52
C ARG A 19 -4.50 -19.32 7.67
N GLU A 20 -3.66 -18.93 6.74
CA GLU A 20 -2.89 -19.82 5.87
C GLU A 20 -1.41 -19.39 5.89
N GLY A 21 -0.62 -20.05 6.72
CA GLY A 21 0.77 -19.66 6.99
C GLY A 21 0.84 -18.27 7.61
N THR A 22 1.50 -17.33 6.95
CA THR A 22 1.66 -15.93 7.38
C THR A 22 0.61 -14.99 6.77
N VAL A 23 -0.40 -15.52 6.11
CA VAL A 23 -1.54 -14.77 5.55
C VAL A 23 -2.77 -14.99 6.42
N ALA A 24 -3.37 -13.91 6.88
CA ALA A 24 -4.67 -13.91 7.53
C ALA A 24 -5.67 -13.10 6.71
N ARG A 25 -6.85 -13.64 6.50
CA ARG A 25 -7.93 -12.96 5.79
C ARG A 25 -9.27 -13.13 6.49
N HIS A 26 -10.03 -12.06 6.56
CA HIS A 26 -11.43 -12.14 6.96
C HIS A 26 -12.20 -13.09 6.02
N ARG A 27 -13.20 -13.82 6.53
CA ARG A 27 -13.97 -14.81 5.73
C ARG A 27 -14.66 -14.20 4.51
N SER A 28 -15.01 -12.91 4.54
CA SER A 28 -15.60 -12.19 3.41
C SER A 28 -14.59 -11.60 2.42
N ALA A 29 -13.28 -11.68 2.72
CA ALA A 29 -12.27 -11.23 1.78
C ALA A 29 -12.15 -12.21 0.60
N VAL A 30 -11.97 -11.68 -0.59
CA VAL A 30 -11.87 -12.43 -1.84
C VAL A 30 -10.46 -12.33 -2.40
N ILE A 31 -9.85 -13.47 -2.65
CA ILE A 31 -8.57 -13.59 -3.34
C ILE A 31 -8.83 -14.39 -4.61
N GLU A 32 -8.69 -13.75 -5.78
CA GLU A 32 -8.86 -14.45 -7.05
C GLU A 32 -7.72 -15.44 -7.31
N HIS A 33 -8.04 -16.50 -8.04
CA HIS A 33 -7.03 -17.44 -8.51
C HIS A 33 -5.96 -16.73 -9.33
N GLY A 34 -4.68 -17.02 -9.05
CA GLY A 34 -3.54 -16.39 -9.72
C GLY A 34 -2.99 -15.15 -8.99
N ALA A 35 -3.63 -14.69 -7.92
CA ALA A 35 -3.01 -13.74 -7.00
C ALA A 35 -1.90 -14.44 -6.18
N ILE A 36 -0.80 -13.75 -5.91
CA ILE A 36 0.33 -14.27 -5.13
C ILE A 36 0.48 -13.42 -3.87
N LEU A 37 0.29 -14.06 -2.71
CA LEU A 37 0.48 -13.42 -1.42
C LEU A 37 1.68 -14.06 -0.71
N LYS A 38 2.67 -13.23 -0.38
CA LYS A 38 3.81 -13.60 0.46
C LYS A 38 3.76 -12.79 1.75
N GLY A 39 3.32 -13.43 2.81
CA GLY A 39 3.10 -12.78 4.10
C GLY A 39 4.36 -12.20 4.76
N PRO A 40 4.15 -11.55 5.92
CA PRO A 40 2.86 -11.46 6.60
C PRO A 40 1.87 -10.52 5.89
N VAL A 41 0.62 -10.96 5.76
CA VAL A 41 -0.46 -10.20 5.11
C VAL A 41 -1.74 -10.32 5.94
N LEU A 42 -2.40 -9.19 6.19
CA LEU A 42 -3.72 -9.15 6.83
C LEU A 42 -4.74 -8.49 5.89
N LEU A 43 -5.80 -9.22 5.58
CA LEU A 43 -6.92 -8.75 4.77
C LEU A 43 -8.19 -8.65 5.63
N GLU A 44 -8.71 -7.45 5.74
CA GLU A 44 -9.95 -7.16 6.45
C GLU A 44 -11.21 -7.52 5.63
N ALA A 45 -12.36 -7.32 6.25
CA ALA A 45 -13.67 -7.64 5.67
C ALA A 45 -13.86 -7.03 4.28
N ASN A 46 -14.33 -7.84 3.33
CA ASN A 46 -14.62 -7.45 1.94
C ASN A 46 -13.41 -6.89 1.16
N ALA A 47 -12.18 -7.12 1.64
CA ALA A 47 -11.00 -6.84 0.85
C ALA A 47 -10.97 -7.73 -0.40
N PHE A 48 -10.53 -7.17 -1.53
CA PHE A 48 -10.49 -7.87 -2.81
C PHE A 48 -9.10 -7.81 -3.44
N ILE A 49 -8.56 -8.98 -3.79
CA ILE A 49 -7.28 -9.12 -4.48
C ILE A 49 -7.53 -9.79 -5.83
N ALA A 50 -7.27 -9.04 -6.90
CA ALA A 50 -7.45 -9.53 -8.26
C ALA A 50 -6.35 -10.50 -8.71
N SER A 51 -6.67 -11.30 -9.70
CA SER A 51 -5.73 -12.20 -10.37
C SER A 51 -4.49 -11.47 -10.88
N GLY A 52 -3.33 -12.07 -10.68
CA GLY A 52 -2.03 -11.51 -11.06
C GLY A 52 -1.48 -10.43 -10.13
N ALA A 53 -2.21 -10.03 -9.07
CA ALA A 53 -1.66 -9.16 -8.04
C ALA A 53 -0.56 -9.88 -7.25
N TYR A 54 0.47 -9.12 -6.84
CA TYR A 54 1.60 -9.62 -6.05
C TYR A 54 1.72 -8.81 -4.75
N ILE A 55 1.43 -9.46 -3.63
CA ILE A 55 1.40 -8.84 -2.29
C ILE A 55 2.54 -9.43 -1.45
N ARG A 56 3.37 -8.59 -0.83
CA ARG A 56 4.52 -9.09 -0.06
C ARG A 56 5.06 -8.12 0.99
N GLY A 57 5.79 -8.67 1.96
CA GLY A 57 6.65 -7.91 2.86
C GLY A 57 5.93 -7.10 3.95
N GLY A 58 4.88 -7.64 4.54
CA GLY A 58 4.11 -6.94 5.58
C GLY A 58 3.09 -5.98 4.98
N VAL A 59 1.90 -6.50 4.62
CA VAL A 59 0.83 -5.70 4.02
C VAL A 59 -0.45 -5.83 4.83
N TYR A 60 -1.04 -4.68 5.14
CA TYR A 60 -2.39 -4.56 5.70
C TYR A 60 -3.35 -3.98 4.67
N LEU A 61 -4.45 -4.65 4.45
CA LEU A 61 -5.57 -4.16 3.64
C LEU A 61 -6.82 -4.05 4.51
N GLY A 62 -7.23 -2.83 4.79
CA GLY A 62 -8.44 -2.49 5.54
C GLY A 62 -9.72 -2.93 4.82
N ALA A 63 -10.85 -2.85 5.52
CA ALA A 63 -12.12 -3.29 5.00
C ALA A 63 -12.49 -2.63 3.66
N GLY A 64 -12.92 -3.44 2.69
CA GLY A 64 -13.32 -2.98 1.36
C GLY A 64 -12.19 -2.46 0.47
N CYS A 65 -10.93 -2.66 0.84
CA CYS A 65 -9.80 -2.34 -0.02
C CYS A 65 -9.79 -3.21 -1.28
N ILE A 66 -9.30 -2.65 -2.37
CA ILE A 66 -9.19 -3.35 -3.66
C ILE A 66 -7.76 -3.24 -4.18
N VAL A 67 -7.14 -4.37 -4.49
CA VAL A 67 -5.92 -4.44 -5.29
C VAL A 67 -6.24 -5.10 -6.60
N GLY A 68 -6.20 -4.31 -7.67
CA GLY A 68 -6.55 -4.73 -9.02
C GLY A 68 -5.48 -5.62 -9.67
N PRO A 69 -5.74 -6.09 -10.89
CA PRO A 69 -4.88 -7.05 -11.57
C PRO A 69 -3.51 -6.46 -11.91
N GLN A 70 -2.50 -7.32 -11.82
CA GLN A 70 -1.10 -7.00 -12.15
C GLN A 70 -0.52 -5.85 -11.31
N CYS A 71 -1.07 -5.59 -10.11
CA CYS A 71 -0.50 -4.65 -9.17
C CYS A 71 0.49 -5.34 -8.24
N GLU A 72 1.57 -4.66 -7.89
CA GLU A 72 2.44 -5.08 -6.79
C GLU A 72 2.25 -4.15 -5.60
N VAL A 73 2.02 -4.74 -4.42
CA VAL A 73 1.97 -4.03 -3.13
C VAL A 73 2.99 -4.64 -2.18
N LYS A 74 3.89 -3.81 -1.68
CA LYS A 74 4.98 -4.23 -0.82
C LYS A 74 5.02 -3.37 0.45
N THR A 75 5.09 -4.00 1.63
CA THR A 75 5.37 -3.33 2.91
C THR A 75 4.49 -2.08 3.09
N SER A 76 3.16 -2.22 2.97
CA SER A 76 2.25 -1.08 2.89
C SER A 76 0.96 -1.31 3.68
N PHE A 77 0.40 -0.20 4.16
CA PHE A 77 -0.86 -0.17 4.88
C PHE A 77 -1.89 0.58 4.03
N LEU A 78 -2.96 -0.09 3.65
CA LEU A 78 -4.10 0.48 2.94
C LEU A 78 -5.30 0.53 3.88
N PHE A 79 -5.78 1.72 4.21
CA PHE A 79 -6.94 1.87 5.07
C PHE A 79 -8.26 1.74 4.30
N GLY A 80 -9.35 1.56 5.04
CA GLY A 80 -10.63 1.10 4.51
C GLY A 80 -11.09 1.77 3.21
N GLY A 81 -11.45 0.95 2.22
CA GLY A 81 -11.93 1.41 0.92
C GLY A 81 -10.86 1.97 -0.03
N ALA A 82 -9.58 1.93 0.36
CA ALA A 82 -8.49 2.32 -0.54
C ALA A 82 -8.42 1.38 -1.75
N LYS A 83 -8.08 1.92 -2.92
CA LYS A 83 -8.06 1.16 -4.18
C LYS A 83 -6.79 1.39 -4.96
N ILE A 84 -6.24 0.32 -5.50
CA ILE A 84 -5.15 0.33 -6.48
C ILE A 84 -5.70 -0.36 -7.74
N ALA A 85 -5.80 0.36 -8.86
CA ALA A 85 -6.61 -0.11 -9.99
C ALA A 85 -5.93 -1.23 -10.81
N HIS A 86 -4.90 -0.92 -11.61
CA HIS A 86 -4.28 -1.86 -12.54
C HIS A 86 -2.80 -1.52 -12.74
N LEU A 87 -1.95 -2.54 -12.93
CA LEU A 87 -0.57 -2.37 -13.40
C LEU A 87 0.26 -1.37 -12.59
N SER A 88 0.00 -1.25 -11.29
CA SER A 88 0.60 -0.23 -10.42
C SER A 88 1.57 -0.87 -9.44
N PHE A 89 2.60 -0.11 -9.04
CA PHE A 89 3.50 -0.45 -7.95
C PHE A 89 3.27 0.47 -6.75
N VAL A 90 3.10 -0.11 -5.57
CA VAL A 90 3.01 0.60 -4.29
C VAL A 90 3.97 -0.03 -3.30
N GLY A 91 5.01 0.69 -2.92
CA GLY A 91 6.02 0.19 -1.99
C GLY A 91 6.17 1.05 -0.75
N ASP A 92 6.29 0.41 0.43
CA ASP A 92 6.64 1.01 1.73
C ASP A 92 5.81 2.28 2.03
N SER A 93 4.49 2.19 1.88
CA SER A 93 3.56 3.32 1.83
C SER A 93 2.39 3.17 2.79
N ILE A 94 1.77 4.30 3.11
CA ILE A 94 0.53 4.38 3.87
C ILE A 94 -0.52 5.08 2.99
N LEU A 95 -1.60 4.39 2.68
CA LEU A 95 -2.71 4.91 1.88
C LEU A 95 -3.94 5.09 2.78
N GLY A 96 -4.41 6.33 2.87
CA GLY A 96 -5.59 6.71 3.65
C GLY A 96 -6.89 6.10 3.11
N SER A 97 -7.91 6.14 3.95
CA SER A 97 -9.23 5.57 3.64
C SER A 97 -9.84 6.20 2.38
N GLY A 98 -10.44 5.37 1.53
CA GLY A 98 -11.11 5.83 0.31
C GLY A 98 -10.17 6.44 -0.75
N SER A 99 -8.84 6.35 -0.56
CA SER A 99 -7.89 6.79 -1.57
C SER A 99 -7.96 5.92 -2.84
N ASN A 100 -7.53 6.45 -3.96
CA ASN A 100 -7.56 5.73 -5.22
C ASN A 100 -6.31 5.97 -6.06
N VAL A 101 -5.66 4.91 -6.46
CA VAL A 101 -4.50 4.90 -7.36
C VAL A 101 -4.95 4.35 -8.71
N GLU A 102 -4.96 5.20 -9.75
CA GLU A 102 -5.34 4.81 -11.12
C GLU A 102 -4.26 3.92 -11.77
N ALA A 103 -4.60 3.36 -12.93
CA ALA A 103 -3.78 2.41 -13.65
C ALA A 103 -2.37 2.91 -13.99
N GLY A 104 -1.37 2.04 -13.85
CA GLY A 104 0.02 2.31 -14.23
C GLY A 104 0.75 3.31 -13.34
N ALA A 105 0.15 3.76 -12.25
CA ALA A 105 0.83 4.67 -11.33
C ALA A 105 1.93 3.94 -10.56
N ILE A 106 3.05 4.65 -10.33
CA ILE A 106 4.22 4.13 -9.62
C ILE A 106 4.42 4.95 -8.35
N ILE A 107 4.27 4.30 -7.20
CA ILE A 107 4.64 4.88 -5.91
C ILE A 107 6.01 4.33 -5.53
N ALA A 108 7.05 5.09 -5.93
CA ALA A 108 8.43 4.71 -5.72
C ALA A 108 8.80 4.79 -4.24
N ASN A 109 9.59 3.84 -3.76
CA ASN A 109 9.95 3.71 -2.36
C ASN A 109 11.47 3.82 -2.10
N TYR A 110 12.28 3.99 -3.14
CA TYR A 110 13.73 4.01 -3.05
C TYR A 110 14.32 5.06 -4.02
N ARG A 111 15.33 5.80 -3.55
CA ARG A 111 16.04 6.79 -4.38
C ARG A 111 17.24 6.13 -5.04
N ASN A 112 17.03 5.65 -6.25
CA ASN A 112 18.07 4.98 -7.02
C ASN A 112 19.26 5.91 -7.35
N GLU A 113 18.99 7.20 -7.52
CA GLU A 113 19.98 8.24 -7.77
C GLU A 113 20.82 8.62 -6.54
N ARG A 114 20.44 8.14 -5.36
CA ARG A 114 21.12 8.37 -4.08
C ARG A 114 21.19 7.08 -3.26
N SER A 115 21.86 6.09 -3.81
CA SER A 115 21.94 4.76 -3.20
C SER A 115 22.37 4.82 -1.73
N GLY A 116 21.59 4.18 -0.85
CA GLY A 116 21.85 4.10 0.58
C GLY A 116 21.45 5.35 1.39
N ALA A 117 21.00 6.43 0.76
CA ALA A 117 20.54 7.62 1.48
C ALA A 117 19.18 7.35 2.16
N ALA A 118 19.02 7.84 3.39
CA ALA A 118 17.75 7.83 4.07
C ALA A 118 16.73 8.74 3.35
N ILE A 119 15.48 8.29 3.30
CA ILE A 119 14.39 9.09 2.73
C ILE A 119 14.06 10.24 3.69
N ARG A 120 13.89 11.42 3.12
CA ARG A 120 13.49 12.64 3.81
C ARG A 120 12.08 13.01 3.40
N ILE A 121 11.27 13.38 4.37
CA ILE A 121 9.90 13.84 4.12
C ILE A 121 9.86 15.35 4.36
N ALA A 122 9.50 16.11 3.33
CA ALA A 122 9.23 17.53 3.47
C ALA A 122 7.79 17.71 4.01
N ALA A 123 7.68 18.29 5.21
CA ALA A 123 6.41 18.60 5.85
C ALA A 123 6.33 20.11 6.14
N ASP A 124 5.12 20.62 6.40
CA ASP A 124 4.88 22.06 6.66
C ASP A 124 5.74 22.62 7.81
N HIS A 125 6.09 21.76 8.76
CA HIS A 125 6.86 22.14 9.95
C HIS A 125 8.35 21.80 9.84
N GLY A 126 8.85 21.47 8.66
CA GLY A 126 10.25 21.15 8.39
C GLY A 126 10.46 19.77 7.76
N VAL A 127 11.70 19.33 7.75
CA VAL A 127 12.09 18.05 7.18
C VAL A 127 12.09 16.96 8.26
N ILE A 128 11.41 15.85 7.98
CA ILE A 128 11.43 14.66 8.82
C ILE A 128 12.49 13.70 8.27
N GLU A 129 13.49 13.39 9.08
CA GLU A 129 14.49 12.37 8.76
C GLU A 129 13.90 11.01 9.16
N THR A 130 13.56 10.17 8.18
CA THR A 130 12.91 8.88 8.46
C THR A 130 13.87 7.83 9.04
N GLY A 131 15.16 8.00 8.84
CA GLY A 131 16.17 6.98 9.15
C GLY A 131 16.08 5.72 8.28
N ALA A 132 15.12 5.64 7.37
CA ALA A 132 14.87 4.50 6.50
C ALA A 132 15.35 4.78 5.07
N THR A 133 15.94 3.79 4.43
CA THR A 133 16.33 3.87 3.01
C THR A 133 15.18 3.58 2.05
N LYS A 134 14.04 3.14 2.57
CA LYS A 134 12.81 2.88 1.80
C LYS A 134 11.61 3.48 2.52
N PHE A 135 10.91 4.35 1.82
CA PHE A 135 9.61 4.90 2.19
C PHE A 135 8.96 5.49 0.93
N GLY A 136 7.74 5.09 0.64
CA GLY A 136 7.00 5.55 -0.54
C GLY A 136 6.27 6.85 -0.28
N VAL A 137 4.97 6.76 -0.02
CA VAL A 137 4.07 7.91 0.17
C VAL A 137 3.26 7.79 1.46
N LEU A 138 2.97 8.92 2.06
CA LEU A 138 1.81 9.08 2.92
C LEU A 138 0.70 9.75 2.10
N LEU A 139 -0.28 8.96 1.69
CA LEU A 139 -1.43 9.40 0.89
C LEU A 139 -2.63 9.61 1.82
N GLY A 140 -3.13 10.83 1.89
CA GLY A 140 -4.25 11.18 2.76
C GLY A 140 -5.59 10.56 2.34
N ASP A 141 -6.55 10.57 3.24
CA ASP A 141 -7.89 10.03 3.00
C ASP A 141 -8.55 10.67 1.78
N GLY A 142 -9.18 9.84 0.93
CA GLY A 142 -9.87 10.29 -0.28
C GLY A 142 -8.97 10.89 -1.37
N ALA A 143 -7.65 10.91 -1.18
CA ALA A 143 -6.74 11.41 -2.21
C ALA A 143 -6.73 10.49 -3.44
N ARG A 144 -6.45 11.06 -4.61
CA ARG A 144 -6.49 10.36 -5.89
C ARG A 144 -5.20 10.56 -6.65
N VAL A 145 -4.59 9.47 -7.10
CA VAL A 145 -3.39 9.47 -7.93
C VAL A 145 -3.79 9.08 -9.35
N GLY A 146 -3.58 9.98 -10.30
CA GLY A 146 -3.95 9.79 -11.70
C GLY A 146 -3.10 8.75 -12.41
N ALA A 147 -3.63 8.22 -13.50
CA ALA A 147 -2.99 7.16 -14.27
C ALA A 147 -1.57 7.56 -14.74
N ASN A 148 -0.64 6.61 -14.67
CA ASN A 148 0.76 6.79 -15.04
C ASN A 148 1.48 7.96 -14.31
N ALA A 149 0.94 8.40 -13.17
CA ALA A 149 1.69 9.32 -12.31
C ALA A 149 2.84 8.58 -11.61
N VAL A 150 3.92 9.29 -11.36
CA VAL A 150 5.06 8.79 -10.59
C VAL A 150 5.18 9.62 -9.31
N ILE A 151 5.08 8.96 -8.17
CA ILE A 151 5.24 9.58 -6.85
C ILE A 151 6.63 9.24 -6.33
N ALA A 152 7.43 10.27 -6.08
CA ALA A 152 8.78 10.08 -5.57
C ALA A 152 8.78 9.63 -4.08
N PRO A 153 9.83 8.93 -3.66
CA PRO A 153 9.97 8.49 -2.26
C PRO A 153 9.94 9.66 -1.27
N GLY A 154 9.14 9.53 -0.23
CA GLY A 154 8.99 10.53 0.83
C GLY A 154 7.90 11.57 0.55
N ALA A 155 7.08 11.41 -0.46
CA ALA A 155 5.99 12.34 -0.74
C ALA A 155 4.90 12.31 0.33
N LEU A 156 4.35 13.50 0.62
CA LEU A 156 3.13 13.68 1.41
C LEU A 156 2.03 14.22 0.49
N ILE A 157 0.91 13.54 0.43
CA ILE A 157 -0.25 13.97 -0.37
C ILE A 157 -1.42 14.19 0.58
N ALA A 158 -1.92 15.42 0.62
CA ALA A 158 -2.98 15.82 1.55
C ALA A 158 -4.29 15.05 1.32
N PRO A 159 -5.15 14.92 2.34
CA PRO A 159 -6.48 14.37 2.17
C PRO A 159 -7.27 15.06 1.07
N GLY A 160 -7.97 14.27 0.24
CA GLY A 160 -8.78 14.75 -0.87
C GLY A 160 -8.00 15.34 -2.06
N ALA A 161 -6.67 15.41 -1.98
CA ALA A 161 -5.86 15.95 -3.07
C ALA A 161 -5.95 15.08 -4.34
N ILE A 162 -5.81 15.73 -5.49
CA ILE A 162 -5.80 15.07 -6.80
C ILE A 162 -4.45 15.29 -7.46
N VAL A 163 -3.73 14.20 -7.66
CA VAL A 163 -2.52 14.18 -8.50
C VAL A 163 -2.95 13.95 -9.94
N PRO A 164 -2.67 14.85 -10.86
CA PRO A 164 -3.06 14.66 -12.27
C PRO A 164 -2.37 13.44 -12.90
N ARG A 165 -2.94 12.95 -14.00
CA ARG A 165 -2.33 11.89 -14.82
C ARG A 165 -1.00 12.33 -15.39
N LEU A 166 -0.07 11.41 -15.61
CA LEU A 166 1.26 11.64 -16.17
C LEU A 166 2.11 12.66 -15.39
N THR A 167 1.83 12.81 -14.11
CA THR A 167 2.55 13.76 -13.24
C THR A 167 3.70 13.07 -12.52
N LEU A 168 4.80 13.78 -12.32
CA LEU A 168 5.89 13.45 -11.39
C LEU A 168 5.78 14.37 -10.16
N ILE A 169 5.70 13.78 -8.97
CA ILE A 169 5.72 14.46 -7.66
C ILE A 169 6.88 13.93 -6.82
#